data_1798d46c36738e135451ef385185478d
#
_entry.id   1798d46c36738e135451ef385185478d
#
_cell.length_a   1.000
_cell.length_b   1.000
_cell.length_c   1.000
_cell.angle_alpha   90.00
_cell.angle_beta   90.00
_cell.angle_gamma   90.00
#
_symmetry.space_group_name_H-M   'P 1'
#
loop_
_entity.id
_entity.type
_entity.pdbx_description
1 polymer ?
#
loop_
_entity_poly.entity_id
_entity_poly.type
_entity_poly.pdbx_seq_one_letter_code
_entity_poly.pdbx_strand_id
1 'polypeptide(L)'
;MTILVTGSSGFVAQSLIPKLEKLGFDVIGLDWKNGKHTKVIHNIAKPLEIDDDVDIIIHLAARLEHERCSKEEFFKTNVDGTEQVLNLANSKNAYFIYVSTTAVYGSPESPITENTSVDPNGAYALTKWNGEKICKKYEDSGLEITIIRSGPILGQGRLGIYKTIFKNLQDNSIIPVLGNGDNKLSFVHVEDLVDFLIYLEKNKKPGLTVNFGGKIPGSINQIFQELIIHGQSKSRITHIPLQLIWLLKLLAKLKIIPVTSWHLSVMHKDNYYDNELLFSTGYVYRYEPINALKEMLNYFKQNNKTAEKN
;
A
#
# COMPACT_ATOMS: atom_id res chain seq x y z
N MET A 1 -16.82 -4.07 21.33
CA MET A 1 -15.56 -4.59 20.78
C MET A 1 -14.70 -3.40 20.39
N THR A 2 -13.50 -3.37 20.93
CA THR A 2 -12.54 -2.27 20.76
C THR A 2 -11.46 -2.65 19.74
N ILE A 3 -11.24 -1.80 18.76
CA ILE A 3 -10.25 -2.00 17.70
C ILE A 3 -9.18 -0.92 17.78
N LEU A 4 -7.93 -1.30 18.01
CA LEU A 4 -6.79 -0.39 17.91
C LEU A 4 -6.27 -0.34 16.47
N VAL A 5 -6.21 0.85 15.89
CA VAL A 5 -5.65 1.08 14.55
C VAL A 5 -4.39 1.93 14.68
N THR A 6 -3.22 1.33 14.47
CA THR A 6 -1.96 2.08 14.45
C THR A 6 -1.74 2.70 13.07
N GLY A 7 -1.08 3.86 13.01
CA GLY A 7 -0.97 4.62 11.76
C GLY A 7 -2.27 5.31 11.38
N SER A 8 -3.02 5.78 12.38
CA SER A 8 -4.38 6.34 12.22
C SER A 8 -4.46 7.60 11.36
N SER A 9 -3.35 8.32 11.17
CA SER A 9 -3.26 9.45 10.23
C SER A 9 -2.89 9.03 8.81
N GLY A 10 -2.64 7.73 8.57
CA GLY A 10 -2.22 7.17 7.29
C GLY A 10 -3.36 7.03 6.28
N PHE A 11 -2.98 6.82 5.01
CA PHE A 11 -3.90 6.76 3.88
C PHE A 11 -5.02 5.72 4.04
N VAL A 12 -4.69 4.48 4.41
CA VAL A 12 -5.69 3.41 4.59
C VAL A 12 -6.60 3.70 5.80
N ALA A 13 -6.02 4.18 6.89
CA ALA A 13 -6.76 4.47 8.12
C ALA A 13 -7.83 5.56 7.94
N GLN A 14 -7.61 6.52 7.03
CA GLN A 14 -8.60 7.58 6.72
C GLN A 14 -9.91 7.03 6.16
N SER A 15 -9.87 5.91 5.42
CA SER A 15 -11.07 5.21 4.95
C SER A 15 -11.56 4.15 5.95
N LEU A 16 -10.64 3.48 6.65
CA LEU A 16 -10.96 2.37 7.55
C LEU A 16 -11.70 2.83 8.81
N ILE A 17 -11.12 3.80 9.54
CA ILE A 17 -11.64 4.20 10.86
C ILE A 17 -13.10 4.68 10.80
N PRO A 18 -13.50 5.58 9.88
CA PRO A 18 -14.90 6.00 9.78
C PRO A 18 -15.88 4.86 9.47
N LYS A 19 -15.43 3.85 8.71
CA LYS A 19 -16.28 2.67 8.42
C LYS A 19 -16.43 1.79 9.65
N LEU A 20 -15.37 1.56 10.42
CA LEU A 20 -15.43 0.80 11.67
C LEU A 20 -16.35 1.50 12.70
N GLU A 21 -16.20 2.81 12.88
CA GLU A 21 -17.04 3.61 13.78
C GLU A 21 -18.52 3.56 13.35
N LYS A 22 -18.79 3.65 12.03
CA LYS A 22 -20.16 3.53 11.49
C LYS A 22 -20.77 2.16 11.70
N LEU A 23 -19.95 1.12 11.80
CA LEU A 23 -20.38 -0.26 12.10
C LEU A 23 -20.59 -0.48 13.62
N GLY A 24 -20.33 0.52 14.46
CA GLY A 24 -20.55 0.48 15.90
C GLY A 24 -19.37 -0.04 16.71
N PHE A 25 -18.16 -0.11 16.13
CA PHE A 25 -16.95 -0.44 16.87
C PHE A 25 -16.43 0.75 17.64
N ASP A 26 -15.90 0.51 18.83
CA ASP A 26 -15.06 1.50 19.51
C ASP A 26 -13.64 1.44 18.91
N VAL A 27 -13.21 2.54 18.28
CA VAL A 27 -11.93 2.58 17.57
C VAL A 27 -10.96 3.51 18.29
N ILE A 28 -9.79 2.98 18.64
CA ILE A 28 -8.66 3.72 19.16
C ILE A 28 -7.66 3.94 18.02
N GLY A 29 -7.63 5.16 17.48
CA GLY A 29 -6.63 5.54 16.48
C GLY A 29 -5.33 5.95 17.17
N LEU A 30 -4.20 5.31 16.85
CA LEU A 30 -2.88 5.62 17.37
C LEU A 30 -1.94 6.06 16.26
N ASP A 31 -1.24 7.18 16.45
CA ASP A 31 -0.19 7.66 15.54
C ASP A 31 0.86 8.48 16.32
N TRP A 32 2.05 8.65 15.75
CA TRP A 32 3.10 9.50 16.34
C TRP A 32 2.81 11.00 16.21
N LYS A 33 1.86 11.38 15.37
CA LYS A 33 1.41 12.75 15.13
C LYS A 33 -0.10 12.88 15.29
N ASN A 34 -0.54 14.07 15.59
CA ASN A 34 -1.97 14.37 15.63
C ASN A 34 -2.58 14.25 14.21
N GLY A 35 -3.74 13.66 14.12
CA GLY A 35 -4.52 13.49 12.89
C GLY A 35 -6.01 13.41 13.20
N LYS A 36 -6.85 13.50 12.15
CA LYS A 36 -8.31 13.53 12.29
C LYS A 36 -8.87 12.37 13.13
N HIS A 37 -8.25 11.20 13.03
CA HIS A 37 -8.69 9.96 13.69
C HIS A 37 -7.71 9.48 14.77
N THR A 38 -6.75 10.33 15.18
CA THR A 38 -5.77 9.99 16.22
C THR A 38 -6.32 10.35 17.59
N LYS A 39 -6.63 9.33 18.39
CA LYS A 39 -7.00 9.47 19.81
C LYS A 39 -5.77 9.40 20.73
N VAL A 40 -4.79 8.54 20.38
CA VAL A 40 -3.56 8.36 21.13
C VAL A 40 -2.36 8.82 20.30
N ILE A 41 -1.64 9.84 20.81
CA ILE A 41 -0.41 10.31 20.17
C ILE A 41 0.76 9.58 20.84
N HIS A 42 1.34 8.61 20.14
CA HIS A 42 2.45 7.81 20.67
C HIS A 42 3.37 7.32 19.53
N ASN A 43 4.66 7.30 19.81
CA ASN A 43 5.64 6.72 18.92
C ASN A 43 5.77 5.21 19.20
N ILE A 44 5.29 4.37 18.29
CA ILE A 44 5.28 2.90 18.45
C ILE A 44 6.67 2.30 18.68
N ALA A 45 7.76 2.99 18.33
CA ALA A 45 9.14 2.55 18.62
C ALA A 45 9.52 2.70 20.11
N LYS A 46 8.59 3.11 20.96
CA LYS A 46 8.74 3.16 22.42
C LYS A 46 7.78 2.16 23.06
N PRO A 47 8.03 1.74 24.31
CA PRO A 47 7.09 0.88 25.05
C PRO A 47 5.67 1.44 24.96
N LEU A 48 4.71 0.59 24.63
CA LEU A 48 3.33 0.96 24.36
C LEU A 48 2.40 0.28 25.38
N GLU A 49 1.64 1.10 26.09
CA GLU A 49 0.61 0.66 27.02
C GLU A 49 -0.71 1.34 26.64
N ILE A 50 -1.79 0.61 26.69
CA ILE A 50 -3.16 1.08 26.50
C ILE A 50 -3.99 0.48 27.64
N ASP A 51 -4.66 1.35 28.42
CA ASP A 51 -5.46 0.89 29.56
C ASP A 51 -6.71 0.15 29.14
N ASP A 52 -7.33 0.57 28.04
CA ASP A 52 -8.54 -0.03 27.49
C ASP A 52 -8.32 -1.51 27.13
N ASP A 53 -9.38 -2.31 27.22
CA ASP A 53 -9.42 -3.63 26.64
C ASP A 53 -9.44 -3.52 25.11
N VAL A 54 -8.55 -4.23 24.44
CA VAL A 54 -8.42 -4.23 22.99
C VAL A 54 -8.64 -5.64 22.44
N ASP A 55 -9.64 -5.82 21.60
CA ASP A 55 -10.02 -7.11 21.02
C ASP A 55 -9.24 -7.41 19.72
N ILE A 56 -8.99 -6.35 18.92
CA ILE A 56 -8.30 -6.46 17.62
C ILE A 56 -7.30 -5.32 17.47
N ILE A 57 -6.13 -5.63 16.95
CA ILE A 57 -5.15 -4.63 16.54
C ILE A 57 -4.92 -4.71 15.03
N ILE A 58 -5.23 -3.61 14.31
CA ILE A 58 -4.92 -3.46 12.89
C ILE A 58 -3.66 -2.59 12.78
N HIS A 59 -2.53 -3.23 12.46
CA HIS A 59 -1.24 -2.57 12.43
C HIS A 59 -0.92 -2.03 11.02
N LEU A 60 -1.20 -0.73 10.80
CA LEU A 60 -0.93 0.01 9.56
C LEU A 60 0.28 0.93 9.66
N ALA A 61 0.77 1.20 10.88
CA ALA A 61 1.88 2.12 11.11
C ALA A 61 3.17 1.57 10.49
N ALA A 62 3.77 2.36 9.59
CA ALA A 62 5.08 2.08 9.03
C ALA A 62 5.66 3.35 8.41
N ARG A 63 6.99 3.46 8.42
CA ARG A 63 7.72 4.36 7.54
C ARG A 63 7.70 3.81 6.11
N LEU A 64 7.49 4.68 5.12
CA LEU A 64 7.36 4.30 3.71
C LEU A 64 8.63 4.63 2.94
N GLU A 65 8.90 3.91 1.87
CA GLU A 65 10.13 4.01 1.06
C GLU A 65 10.46 5.44 0.57
N HIS A 66 9.44 6.25 0.32
CA HIS A 66 9.62 7.64 -0.14
C HIS A 66 9.93 8.63 0.99
N GLU A 67 9.87 8.21 2.25
CA GLU A 67 10.22 9.06 3.38
C GLU A 67 11.73 9.24 3.48
N ARG A 68 12.14 10.49 3.74
CA ARG A 68 13.55 10.83 3.95
C ARG A 68 13.93 10.55 5.39
N CYS A 69 14.36 9.32 5.67
CA CYS A 69 14.84 8.91 6.99
C CYS A 69 16.02 7.95 6.85
N SER A 70 16.79 7.76 7.93
CA SER A 70 17.93 6.85 7.96
C SER A 70 17.46 5.38 7.95
N LYS A 71 18.38 4.46 7.66
CA LYS A 71 18.11 3.02 7.78
C LYS A 71 17.69 2.65 9.20
N GLU A 72 18.35 3.21 10.19
CA GLU A 72 18.11 2.99 11.61
C GLU A 72 16.68 3.40 11.98
N GLU A 73 16.21 4.55 11.47
CA GLU A 73 14.83 5.00 11.71
C GLU A 73 13.79 4.08 11.07
N PHE A 74 14.09 3.51 9.88
CA PHE A 74 13.25 2.48 9.28
C PHE A 74 13.13 1.26 10.19
N PHE A 75 14.27 0.71 10.66
CA PHE A 75 14.28 -0.45 11.54
C PHE A 75 13.58 -0.16 12.85
N LYS A 76 13.90 0.95 13.49
CA LYS A 76 13.30 1.38 14.76
C LYS A 76 11.78 1.50 14.69
N THR A 77 11.24 2.03 13.59
CA THR A 77 9.78 2.17 13.46
C THR A 77 9.13 0.87 13.00
N ASN A 78 9.64 0.26 11.92
CA ASN A 78 8.93 -0.86 11.26
C ASN A 78 9.24 -2.22 11.87
N VAL A 79 10.32 -2.36 12.63
CA VAL A 79 10.72 -3.62 13.29
C VAL A 79 10.48 -3.52 14.78
N ASP A 80 11.23 -2.66 15.49
CA ASP A 80 11.09 -2.53 16.95
C ASP A 80 9.68 -2.02 17.30
N GLY A 81 9.14 -1.07 16.51
CA GLY A 81 7.77 -0.58 16.69
C GLY A 81 6.71 -1.68 16.49
N THR A 82 6.88 -2.54 15.49
CA THR A 82 5.99 -3.69 15.30
C THR A 82 6.06 -4.64 16.50
N GLU A 83 7.25 -4.89 17.05
CA GLU A 83 7.43 -5.73 18.24
C GLU A 83 6.74 -5.12 19.48
N GLN A 84 6.81 -3.80 19.69
CA GLN A 84 6.07 -3.13 20.78
C GLN A 84 4.55 -3.31 20.64
N VAL A 85 4.02 -3.19 19.42
CA VAL A 85 2.58 -3.39 19.18
C VAL A 85 2.18 -4.86 19.35
N LEU A 86 3.06 -5.81 19.01
CA LEU A 86 2.85 -7.23 19.26
C LEU A 86 2.89 -7.57 20.76
N ASN A 87 3.78 -6.92 21.54
CA ASN A 87 3.79 -7.05 23.00
C ASN A 87 2.44 -6.62 23.60
N LEU A 88 1.89 -5.49 23.13
CA LEU A 88 0.56 -5.05 23.54
C LEU A 88 -0.52 -6.07 23.12
N ALA A 89 -0.49 -6.55 21.86
CA ALA A 89 -1.43 -7.57 21.40
C ALA A 89 -1.41 -8.83 22.27
N ASN A 90 -0.21 -9.31 22.61
CA ASN A 90 -0.03 -10.48 23.45
C ASN A 90 -0.53 -10.26 24.88
N SER A 91 -0.29 -9.09 25.48
CA SER A 91 -0.76 -8.75 26.84
C SER A 91 -2.28 -8.64 26.92
N LYS A 92 -2.95 -8.24 25.83
CA LYS A 92 -4.41 -8.10 25.70
C LYS A 92 -5.08 -9.36 25.13
N ASN A 93 -4.30 -10.37 24.71
CA ASN A 93 -4.79 -11.52 23.93
C ASN A 93 -5.62 -11.09 22.71
N ALA A 94 -5.19 -10.00 22.04
CA ALA A 94 -5.90 -9.38 20.94
C ALA A 94 -5.55 -10.06 19.60
N TYR A 95 -6.53 -10.24 18.72
CA TYR A 95 -6.28 -10.65 17.34
C TYR A 95 -5.47 -9.59 16.60
N PHE A 96 -4.34 -9.99 16.01
CA PHE A 96 -3.41 -9.07 15.37
C PHE A 96 -3.44 -9.19 13.86
N ILE A 97 -3.73 -8.09 13.16
CA ILE A 97 -3.72 -8.00 11.71
C ILE A 97 -2.53 -7.14 11.28
N TYR A 98 -1.52 -7.77 10.68
CA TYR A 98 -0.32 -7.10 10.19
C TYR A 98 -0.44 -6.79 8.70
N VAL A 99 -0.51 -5.52 8.33
CA VAL A 99 -0.48 -5.12 6.92
C VAL A 99 0.97 -4.98 6.48
N SER A 100 1.46 -6.01 5.81
CA SER A 100 2.76 -6.09 5.15
C SER A 100 2.66 -5.59 3.69
N THR A 101 3.60 -5.97 2.85
CA THR A 101 3.70 -5.53 1.46
C THR A 101 4.18 -6.65 0.56
N THR A 102 3.73 -6.66 -0.69
CA THR A 102 4.27 -7.56 -1.71
C THR A 102 5.70 -7.19 -2.15
N ALA A 103 6.22 -6.03 -1.75
CA ALA A 103 7.62 -5.65 -1.99
C ALA A 103 8.62 -6.61 -1.32
N VAL A 104 8.19 -7.45 -0.36
CA VAL A 104 9.03 -8.50 0.24
C VAL A 104 9.52 -9.54 -0.77
N TYR A 105 8.83 -9.70 -1.90
CA TYR A 105 9.24 -10.62 -2.96
C TYR A 105 10.34 -10.07 -3.88
N GLY A 106 10.65 -8.76 -3.80
CA GLY A 106 11.58 -8.14 -4.73
C GLY A 106 10.99 -7.98 -6.13
N SER A 107 11.54 -8.67 -7.12
CA SER A 107 11.11 -8.57 -8.52
C SER A 107 11.06 -9.94 -9.22
N PRO A 108 10.32 -10.91 -8.68
CA PRO A 108 10.17 -12.22 -9.31
C PRO A 108 9.32 -12.13 -10.59
N GLU A 109 9.23 -13.23 -11.33
CA GLU A 109 8.29 -13.38 -12.45
C GLU A 109 6.86 -13.53 -11.94
N SER A 110 5.90 -12.99 -12.68
CA SER A 110 4.47 -13.12 -12.41
C SER A 110 3.85 -14.34 -13.09
N PRO A 111 2.79 -14.96 -12.52
CA PRO A 111 2.08 -14.56 -11.30
C PRO A 111 2.87 -14.83 -10.02
N ILE A 112 2.82 -13.89 -9.08
CA ILE A 112 3.48 -14.01 -7.78
C ILE A 112 2.51 -14.66 -6.79
N THR A 113 2.93 -15.76 -6.16
CA THR A 113 2.15 -16.49 -5.15
C THR A 113 2.76 -16.32 -3.75
N GLU A 114 2.07 -16.76 -2.72
CA GLU A 114 2.60 -16.80 -1.34
C GLU A 114 3.81 -17.73 -1.19
N ASN A 115 3.94 -18.72 -2.08
CA ASN A 115 5.07 -19.67 -2.12
C ASN A 115 6.30 -19.09 -2.86
N THR A 116 6.16 -17.94 -3.51
CA THR A 116 7.29 -17.26 -4.17
C THR A 116 8.35 -16.89 -3.13
N SER A 117 9.61 -17.16 -3.44
CA SER A 117 10.73 -16.84 -2.54
C SER A 117 10.79 -15.36 -2.21
N VAL A 118 10.97 -15.06 -0.93
CA VAL A 118 11.11 -13.70 -0.42
C VAL A 118 12.54 -13.22 -0.66
N ASP A 119 12.68 -12.09 -1.37
CA ASP A 119 13.95 -11.43 -1.70
C ASP A 119 13.79 -9.90 -1.58
N PRO A 120 13.66 -9.36 -0.34
CA PRO A 120 13.31 -7.96 -0.12
C PRO A 120 14.44 -7.04 -0.58
N ASN A 121 14.12 -6.13 -1.50
CA ASN A 121 15.06 -5.13 -2.01
C ASN A 121 14.72 -3.75 -1.42
N GLY A 122 15.72 -3.13 -0.77
CA GLY A 122 15.57 -1.83 -0.10
C GLY A 122 15.16 -1.92 1.38
N ALA A 123 15.34 -0.82 2.10
CA ALA A 123 15.14 -0.78 3.56
C ALA A 123 13.67 -1.04 3.95
N TYR A 124 12.72 -0.48 3.20
CA TYR A 124 11.29 -0.66 3.45
C TYR A 124 10.88 -2.14 3.38
N ALA A 125 11.16 -2.79 2.24
CA ALA A 125 10.80 -4.20 2.04
C ALA A 125 11.47 -5.11 3.08
N LEU A 126 12.75 -4.88 3.38
CA LEU A 126 13.50 -5.64 4.38
C LEU A 126 12.90 -5.48 5.78
N THR A 127 12.50 -4.25 6.16
CA THR A 127 11.90 -4.03 7.50
C THR A 127 10.50 -4.63 7.60
N LYS A 128 9.70 -4.60 6.52
CA LYS A 128 8.39 -5.29 6.51
C LYS A 128 8.56 -6.81 6.63
N TRP A 129 9.52 -7.39 5.89
CA TRP A 129 9.86 -8.80 6.04
C TRP A 129 10.34 -9.17 7.45
N ASN A 130 11.15 -8.33 8.09
CA ASN A 130 11.54 -8.56 9.48
C ASN A 130 10.34 -8.49 10.43
N GLY A 131 9.39 -7.59 10.19
CA GLY A 131 8.12 -7.54 10.91
C GLY A 131 7.31 -8.84 10.78
N GLU A 132 7.23 -9.43 9.56
CA GLU A 132 6.58 -10.73 9.37
C GLU A 132 7.26 -11.85 10.18
N LYS A 133 8.60 -11.85 10.22
CA LYS A 133 9.35 -12.84 11.02
C LYS A 133 9.07 -12.70 12.53
N ILE A 134 8.89 -11.47 13.01
CA ILE A 134 8.51 -11.24 14.40
C ILE A 134 7.08 -11.70 14.63
N CYS A 135 6.14 -11.36 13.74
CA CYS A 135 4.77 -11.86 13.81
C CYS A 135 4.73 -13.38 13.94
N LYS A 136 5.55 -14.09 13.13
CA LYS A 136 5.62 -15.55 13.19
C LYS A 136 6.08 -16.09 14.56
N LYS A 137 7.06 -15.45 15.22
CA LYS A 137 7.48 -15.84 16.58
C LYS A 137 6.35 -15.71 17.60
N TYR A 138 5.55 -14.65 17.53
CA TYR A 138 4.40 -14.46 18.42
C TYR A 138 3.26 -15.43 18.11
N GLU A 139 3.04 -15.75 16.83
CA GLU A 139 2.09 -16.77 16.41
C GLU A 139 2.48 -18.16 16.94
N ASP A 140 3.76 -18.55 16.85
CA ASP A 140 4.29 -19.79 17.40
C ASP A 140 4.16 -19.86 18.94
N SER A 141 4.00 -18.70 19.61
CA SER A 141 3.73 -18.56 21.03
C SER A 141 2.23 -18.53 21.37
N GLY A 142 1.34 -18.63 20.38
CA GLY A 142 -0.11 -18.76 20.54
C GLY A 142 -0.93 -17.49 20.25
N LEU A 143 -0.32 -16.37 19.83
CA LEU A 143 -1.04 -15.17 19.46
C LEU A 143 -1.74 -15.36 18.09
N GLU A 144 -3.04 -15.02 18.01
CA GLU A 144 -3.79 -15.06 16.75
C GLU A 144 -3.31 -13.94 15.81
N ILE A 145 -2.67 -14.29 14.68
CA ILE A 145 -2.12 -13.32 13.73
C ILE A 145 -2.59 -13.61 12.30
N THR A 146 -2.92 -12.57 11.56
CA THR A 146 -3.06 -12.62 10.09
C THR A 146 -2.09 -11.62 9.46
N ILE A 147 -1.35 -12.05 8.45
CA ILE A 147 -0.42 -11.22 7.68
C ILE A 147 -0.99 -10.96 6.29
N ILE A 148 -1.09 -9.69 5.89
CA ILE A 148 -1.59 -9.27 4.59
C ILE A 148 -0.45 -8.64 3.80
N ARG A 149 0.06 -9.29 2.76
CA ARG A 149 1.03 -8.72 1.82
C ARG A 149 0.29 -7.90 0.77
N SER A 150 0.10 -6.61 1.04
CA SER A 150 -0.63 -5.73 0.12
C SER A 150 0.22 -5.33 -1.08
N GLY A 151 -0.37 -5.41 -2.28
CA GLY A 151 0.12 -4.78 -3.50
C GLY A 151 0.03 -3.25 -3.46
N PRO A 152 0.37 -2.57 -4.57
CA PRO A 152 0.28 -1.12 -4.66
C PRO A 152 -1.16 -0.64 -4.47
N ILE A 153 -1.40 0.16 -3.42
CA ILE A 153 -2.73 0.65 -3.06
C ILE A 153 -2.98 1.98 -3.77
N LEU A 154 -4.10 2.05 -4.50
CA LEU A 154 -4.61 3.23 -5.19
C LEU A 154 -5.84 3.80 -4.49
N GLY A 155 -6.02 5.11 -4.57
CA GLY A 155 -7.20 5.82 -4.09
C GLY A 155 -6.99 7.31 -3.99
N GLN A 156 -8.08 8.04 -3.80
CA GLN A 156 -8.11 9.49 -3.75
C GLN A 156 -7.15 10.06 -2.70
N GLY A 157 -6.36 11.06 -3.07
CA GLY A 157 -5.40 11.73 -2.17
C GLY A 157 -3.98 11.16 -2.19
N ARG A 158 -3.75 9.95 -2.72
CA ARG A 158 -2.43 9.35 -2.84
C ARG A 158 -1.93 9.36 -4.28
N LEU A 159 -1.42 10.51 -4.74
CA LEU A 159 -1.05 10.69 -6.14
C LEU A 159 0.25 9.96 -6.54
N GLY A 160 1.26 9.94 -5.66
CA GLY A 160 2.54 9.28 -5.94
C GLY A 160 3.13 9.64 -7.31
N ILE A 161 3.60 8.63 -8.04
CA ILE A 161 4.14 8.77 -9.40
C ILE A 161 3.09 9.21 -10.43
N TYR A 162 1.80 8.94 -10.15
CA TYR A 162 0.70 9.32 -11.05
C TYR A 162 0.52 10.83 -11.17
N LYS A 163 1.03 11.61 -10.21
CA LYS A 163 1.00 13.09 -10.30
C LYS A 163 1.58 13.60 -11.61
N THR A 164 2.71 13.02 -12.07
CA THR A 164 3.35 13.40 -13.34
C THR A 164 2.47 13.00 -14.53
N ILE A 165 1.89 11.80 -14.51
CA ILE A 165 0.98 11.32 -15.58
C ILE A 165 -0.26 12.21 -15.64
N PHE A 166 -0.87 12.55 -14.50
CA PHE A 166 -2.06 13.41 -14.44
C PHE A 166 -1.76 14.83 -14.89
N LYS A 167 -0.56 15.35 -14.59
CA LYS A 167 -0.11 16.63 -15.12
C LYS A 167 0.03 16.57 -16.65
N ASN A 168 0.66 15.54 -17.19
CA ASN A 168 0.77 15.37 -18.65
C ASN A 168 -0.60 15.28 -19.32
N LEU A 169 -1.58 14.59 -18.70
CA LEU A 169 -2.96 14.54 -19.17
C LEU A 169 -3.63 15.92 -19.17
N GLN A 170 -3.43 16.70 -18.12
CA GLN A 170 -3.96 18.06 -18.00
C GLN A 170 -3.36 19.00 -19.05
N ASP A 171 -2.05 18.90 -19.27
CA ASP A 171 -1.28 19.74 -20.19
C ASP A 171 -1.38 19.26 -21.65
N ASN A 172 -2.11 18.19 -21.94
CA ASN A 172 -2.18 17.53 -23.25
C ASN A 172 -0.80 17.12 -23.79
N SER A 173 0.12 16.78 -22.89
CA SER A 173 1.50 16.43 -23.20
C SER A 173 1.65 14.93 -23.44
N ILE A 174 2.85 14.51 -23.88
CA ILE A 174 3.20 13.11 -24.12
C ILE A 174 3.20 12.31 -22.81
N ILE A 175 2.63 11.11 -22.86
CA ILE A 175 2.73 10.12 -21.79
C ILE A 175 3.80 9.10 -22.17
N PRO A 176 4.98 9.15 -21.54
CA PRO A 176 6.06 8.21 -21.85
C PRO A 176 5.77 6.83 -21.25
N VAL A 177 5.90 5.78 -22.05
CA VAL A 177 5.80 4.38 -21.64
C VAL A 177 7.11 3.67 -21.98
N LEU A 178 7.70 3.01 -20.99
CA LEU A 178 8.93 2.24 -21.19
C LEU A 178 8.61 0.87 -21.78
N GLY A 179 9.25 0.52 -22.90
CA GLY A 179 8.95 -0.70 -23.65
C GLY A 179 7.72 -0.55 -24.53
N ASN A 180 7.04 -1.66 -24.82
CA ASN A 180 5.84 -1.70 -25.68
C ASN A 180 4.53 -1.38 -24.91
N GLY A 181 4.56 -1.37 -23.58
CA GLY A 181 3.40 -1.08 -22.74
C GLY A 181 2.35 -2.19 -22.64
N ASP A 182 2.68 -3.42 -23.08
CA ASP A 182 1.78 -4.57 -23.02
C ASP A 182 1.83 -5.28 -21.67
N ASN A 183 2.80 -4.91 -20.82
CA ASN A 183 2.95 -5.49 -19.50
C ASN A 183 1.77 -5.16 -18.59
N LYS A 184 1.47 -6.08 -17.68
CA LYS A 184 0.34 -6.05 -16.76
C LYS A 184 0.83 -5.74 -15.35
N LEU A 185 0.15 -4.82 -14.68
CA LEU A 185 0.36 -4.51 -13.27
C LEU A 185 -0.96 -4.70 -12.53
N SER A 186 -0.92 -5.34 -11.37
CA SER A 186 -2.08 -5.38 -10.51
C SER A 186 -2.03 -4.25 -9.48
N PHE A 187 -3.22 -3.79 -9.09
CA PHE A 187 -3.39 -2.72 -8.12
C PHE A 187 -4.52 -3.03 -7.16
N VAL A 188 -4.34 -2.58 -5.94
CA VAL A 188 -5.34 -2.67 -4.87
C VAL A 188 -6.12 -1.37 -4.83
N HIS A 189 -7.45 -1.44 -4.93
CA HIS A 189 -8.29 -0.32 -4.57
C HIS A 189 -8.32 -0.18 -3.04
N VAL A 190 -8.12 1.04 -2.51
CA VAL A 190 -8.07 1.24 -1.04
C VAL A 190 -9.32 0.71 -0.33
N GLU A 191 -10.50 0.87 -0.96
CA GLU A 191 -11.76 0.40 -0.40
C GLU A 191 -11.86 -1.13 -0.32
N ASP A 192 -11.23 -1.88 -1.26
CA ASP A 192 -11.13 -3.33 -1.16
C ASP A 192 -10.28 -3.76 0.04
N LEU A 193 -9.13 -3.10 0.26
CA LEU A 193 -8.31 -3.42 1.43
C LEU A 193 -9.05 -3.10 2.74
N VAL A 194 -9.73 -1.97 2.80
CA VAL A 194 -10.55 -1.58 3.95
C VAL A 194 -11.67 -2.60 4.19
N ASP A 195 -12.38 -3.00 3.14
CA ASP A 195 -13.45 -4.01 3.24
C ASP A 195 -12.90 -5.38 3.69
N PHE A 196 -11.68 -5.76 3.25
CA PHE A 196 -11.04 -6.99 3.71
C PHE A 196 -10.61 -6.93 5.17
N LEU A 197 -10.07 -5.80 5.63
CA LEU A 197 -9.73 -5.59 7.05
C LEU A 197 -10.99 -5.69 7.94
N ILE A 198 -12.12 -5.14 7.49
CA ILE A 198 -13.42 -5.28 8.18
C ILE A 198 -13.94 -6.72 8.08
N TYR A 199 -13.75 -7.41 6.93
CA TYR A 199 -14.15 -8.80 6.76
C TYR A 199 -13.44 -9.72 7.78
N LEU A 200 -12.17 -9.49 8.06
CA LEU A 200 -11.37 -10.27 9.01
C LEU A 200 -11.82 -10.11 10.47
N GLU A 201 -12.53 -9.03 10.81
CA GLU A 201 -13.12 -8.87 12.14
C GLU A 201 -14.10 -10.00 12.45
N LYS A 202 -15.00 -10.31 11.51
CA LYS A 202 -16.00 -11.38 11.65
C LYS A 202 -15.46 -12.77 11.27
N ASN A 203 -14.47 -12.81 10.41
CA ASN A 203 -13.96 -14.02 9.78
C ASN A 203 -12.46 -14.13 10.02
N LYS A 204 -12.05 -14.13 11.29
CA LYS A 204 -10.64 -14.29 11.69
C LYS A 204 -9.99 -15.44 10.93
N LYS A 205 -8.75 -15.24 10.51
CA LYS A 205 -7.92 -16.22 9.79
C LYS A 205 -6.53 -16.34 10.45
N PRO A 206 -6.46 -16.79 11.72
CA PRO A 206 -5.17 -16.96 12.39
C PRO A 206 -4.26 -17.92 11.60
N GLY A 207 -2.98 -17.61 11.54
CA GLY A 207 -2.00 -18.41 10.78
C GLY A 207 -1.94 -18.07 9.30
N LEU A 208 -2.84 -17.24 8.77
CA LEU A 208 -2.88 -16.90 7.36
C LEU A 208 -1.84 -15.81 7.03
N THR A 209 -0.98 -16.09 6.04
CA THR A 209 -0.23 -15.07 5.31
C THR A 209 -0.75 -15.05 3.89
N VAL A 210 -1.28 -13.93 3.42
CA VAL A 210 -1.99 -13.85 2.14
C VAL A 210 -1.54 -12.66 1.30
N ASN A 211 -1.43 -12.87 -0.02
CA ASN A 211 -1.28 -11.79 -0.96
C ASN A 211 -2.61 -11.07 -1.17
N PHE A 212 -2.62 -9.79 -0.88
CA PHE A 212 -3.70 -8.89 -1.29
C PHE A 212 -3.22 -8.13 -2.52
N GLY A 213 -3.11 -8.85 -3.64
CA GLY A 213 -2.42 -8.39 -4.85
C GLY A 213 -3.22 -7.39 -5.66
N GLY A 214 -4.54 -7.37 -5.51
CA GLY A 214 -5.45 -6.55 -6.31
C GLY A 214 -5.78 -7.18 -7.67
N LYS A 215 -6.55 -6.43 -8.47
CA LYS A 215 -6.92 -6.83 -9.84
C LYS A 215 -5.95 -6.24 -10.87
N ILE A 216 -5.95 -6.82 -12.05
CA ILE A 216 -5.23 -6.31 -13.23
C ILE A 216 -6.22 -5.46 -14.03
N PRO A 217 -6.05 -4.13 -14.09
CA PRO A 217 -6.98 -3.26 -14.83
C PRO A 217 -6.76 -3.27 -16.36
N GLY A 218 -5.79 -4.03 -16.85
CA GLY A 218 -5.39 -4.12 -18.23
C GLY A 218 -3.88 -3.94 -18.40
N SER A 219 -3.40 -3.81 -19.65
CA SER A 219 -2.01 -3.42 -19.93
C SER A 219 -1.78 -1.93 -19.62
N ILE A 220 -0.52 -1.53 -19.50
CA ILE A 220 -0.17 -0.11 -19.29
C ILE A 220 -0.76 0.79 -20.38
N ASN A 221 -0.73 0.32 -21.64
CA ASN A 221 -1.35 1.04 -22.75
C ASN A 221 -2.84 1.22 -22.55
N GLN A 222 -3.56 0.16 -22.15
CA GLN A 222 -5.00 0.22 -21.90
C GLN A 222 -5.33 1.17 -20.75
N ILE A 223 -4.58 1.09 -19.65
CA ILE A 223 -4.75 1.98 -18.49
C ILE A 223 -4.61 3.46 -18.91
N PHE A 224 -3.54 3.79 -19.64
CA PHE A 224 -3.31 5.18 -20.04
C PHE A 224 -4.30 5.65 -21.11
N GLN A 225 -4.71 4.77 -22.01
CA GLN A 225 -5.77 5.10 -22.97
C GLN A 225 -7.10 5.42 -22.27
N GLU A 226 -7.49 4.62 -21.28
CA GLU A 226 -8.67 4.90 -20.47
C GLU A 226 -8.58 6.23 -19.71
N LEU A 227 -7.40 6.55 -19.15
CA LEU A 227 -7.18 7.81 -18.46
C LEU A 227 -7.20 9.01 -19.43
N ILE A 228 -6.70 8.87 -20.65
CA ILE A 228 -6.79 9.89 -21.72
C ILE A 228 -8.26 10.17 -22.03
N ILE A 229 -9.06 9.12 -22.26
CA ILE A 229 -10.49 9.22 -22.58
C ILE A 229 -11.25 9.85 -21.41
N HIS A 230 -11.09 9.31 -20.19
CA HIS A 230 -11.76 9.83 -18.99
C HIS A 230 -11.36 11.28 -18.69
N GLY A 231 -10.10 11.60 -18.88
CA GLY A 231 -9.53 12.92 -18.68
C GLY A 231 -9.92 13.94 -19.76
N GLN A 232 -10.53 13.49 -20.89
CA GLN A 232 -10.78 14.30 -22.10
C GLN A 232 -9.50 14.97 -22.59
N SER A 233 -8.37 14.26 -22.50
CA SER A 233 -7.05 14.78 -22.86
C SER A 233 -6.72 14.49 -24.33
N LYS A 234 -5.94 15.40 -24.94
CA LYS A 234 -5.33 15.19 -26.27
C LYS A 234 -3.95 14.55 -26.19
N SER A 235 -3.53 14.10 -25.01
CA SER A 235 -2.25 13.43 -24.80
C SER A 235 -2.10 12.19 -25.68
N ARG A 236 -0.86 11.85 -26.00
CA ARG A 236 -0.52 10.66 -26.79
C ARG A 236 0.48 9.80 -26.03
N ILE A 237 0.29 8.49 -26.06
CA ILE A 237 1.26 7.53 -25.53
C ILE A 237 2.44 7.49 -26.49
N THR A 238 3.65 7.54 -25.94
CA THR A 238 4.90 7.41 -26.69
C THR A 238 5.78 6.37 -26.03
N HIS A 239 6.16 5.34 -26.80
CA HIS A 239 6.97 4.24 -26.31
C HIS A 239 8.46 4.58 -26.34
N ILE A 240 9.14 4.36 -25.22
CA ILE A 240 10.58 4.54 -25.09
C ILE A 240 11.24 3.17 -25.21
N PRO A 241 12.14 2.97 -26.19
CA PRO A 241 12.83 1.70 -26.36
C PRO A 241 13.60 1.28 -25.10
N LEU A 242 13.53 -0.02 -24.75
CA LEU A 242 14.23 -0.55 -23.56
C LEU A 242 15.75 -0.39 -23.62
N GLN A 243 16.32 -0.29 -24.80
CA GLN A 243 17.74 0.00 -25.01
C GLN A 243 18.18 1.31 -24.35
N LEU A 244 17.26 2.26 -24.13
CA LEU A 244 17.53 3.54 -23.48
C LEU A 244 17.38 3.51 -21.95
N ILE A 245 17.08 2.36 -21.37
CA ILE A 245 16.84 2.24 -19.91
C ILE A 245 18.04 2.69 -19.08
N TRP A 246 19.24 2.43 -19.56
CA TRP A 246 20.47 2.86 -18.87
C TRP A 246 20.57 4.39 -18.78
N LEU A 247 20.21 5.10 -19.86
CA LEU A 247 20.17 6.56 -19.88
C LEU A 247 19.11 7.10 -18.93
N LEU A 248 17.90 6.49 -18.93
CA LEU A 248 16.84 6.88 -18.00
C LEU A 248 17.26 6.64 -16.54
N LYS A 249 17.97 5.54 -16.24
CA LYS A 249 18.50 5.28 -14.90
C LYS A 249 19.54 6.34 -14.48
N LEU A 250 20.38 6.80 -15.41
CA LEU A 250 21.32 7.88 -15.16
C LEU A 250 20.59 9.19 -14.87
N LEU A 251 19.59 9.57 -15.69
CA LEU A 251 18.76 10.76 -15.47
C LEU A 251 17.99 10.70 -14.14
N ALA A 252 17.49 9.53 -13.77
CA ALA A 252 16.85 9.31 -12.48
C ALA A 252 17.82 9.48 -11.30
N LYS A 253 19.04 8.97 -11.41
CA LYS A 253 20.10 9.15 -10.39
C LYS A 253 20.48 10.61 -10.22
N LEU A 254 20.50 11.38 -11.31
CA LEU A 254 20.73 12.83 -11.31
C LEU A 254 19.50 13.65 -10.90
N LYS A 255 18.38 12.99 -10.57
CA LYS A 255 17.09 13.63 -10.20
C LYS A 255 16.51 14.55 -11.28
N ILE A 256 16.87 14.33 -12.55
CA ILE A 256 16.34 15.09 -13.70
C ILE A 256 14.92 14.63 -14.04
N ILE A 257 14.63 13.33 -13.88
CA ILE A 257 13.29 12.76 -14.08
C ILE A 257 12.69 12.30 -12.73
N PRO A 258 11.37 12.42 -12.54
CA PRO A 258 10.71 12.16 -11.25
C PRO A 258 10.39 10.67 -11.02
N VAL A 259 11.28 9.78 -11.46
CA VAL A 259 11.18 8.32 -11.28
C VAL A 259 12.48 7.79 -10.67
N THR A 260 12.39 6.68 -9.94
CA THR A 260 13.59 6.03 -9.37
C THR A 260 14.13 4.96 -10.31
N SER A 261 15.40 4.57 -10.11
CA SER A 261 16.01 3.47 -10.87
C SER A 261 15.24 2.15 -10.66
N TRP A 262 14.64 1.95 -9.48
CA TRP A 262 13.79 0.80 -9.18
C TRP A 262 12.52 0.81 -10.04
N HIS A 263 11.79 1.92 -10.09
CA HIS A 263 10.61 2.05 -10.95
C HIS A 263 10.93 1.70 -12.40
N LEU A 264 12.03 2.22 -12.95
CA LEU A 264 12.47 1.92 -14.32
C LEU A 264 12.80 0.43 -14.53
N SER A 265 13.21 -0.28 -13.48
CA SER A 265 13.54 -1.71 -13.57
C SER A 265 12.29 -2.60 -13.58
N VAL A 266 11.17 -2.15 -13.04
CA VAL A 266 9.93 -2.95 -12.90
C VAL A 266 8.79 -2.51 -13.81
N MET A 267 8.72 -1.24 -14.20
CA MET A 267 7.60 -0.64 -14.96
C MET A 267 7.36 -1.27 -16.33
N HIS A 268 8.34 -1.98 -16.91
CA HIS A 268 8.25 -2.61 -18.21
C HIS A 268 8.04 -4.13 -18.15
N LYS A 269 7.88 -4.67 -16.95
CA LYS A 269 7.66 -6.10 -16.70
C LYS A 269 6.26 -6.33 -16.15
N ASP A 270 5.76 -7.53 -16.33
CA ASP A 270 4.58 -7.99 -15.60
C ASP A 270 4.85 -7.97 -14.09
N ASN A 271 3.91 -7.44 -13.33
CA ASN A 271 3.93 -7.46 -11.87
C ASN A 271 2.51 -7.60 -11.35
N TYR A 272 2.05 -8.84 -11.23
CA TYR A 272 0.74 -9.17 -10.73
C TYR A 272 0.80 -10.45 -9.87
N TYR A 273 -0.21 -10.60 -9.03
CA TYR A 273 -0.26 -11.62 -8.00
C TYR A 273 -1.39 -12.60 -8.27
N ASP A 274 -1.16 -13.84 -7.87
CA ASP A 274 -2.22 -14.82 -7.73
C ASP A 274 -3.06 -14.47 -6.48
N ASN A 275 -4.37 -14.56 -6.60
CA ASN A 275 -5.30 -14.26 -5.52
C ASN A 275 -6.14 -15.50 -5.11
N GLU A 276 -5.76 -16.70 -5.52
CA GLU A 276 -6.54 -17.93 -5.22
C GLU A 276 -6.64 -18.16 -3.71
N LEU A 277 -5.53 -17.98 -2.96
CA LEU A 277 -5.54 -18.12 -1.52
C LEU A 277 -6.44 -17.05 -0.85
N LEU A 278 -6.44 -15.81 -1.34
CA LEU A 278 -7.34 -14.77 -0.88
C LEU A 278 -8.81 -15.17 -1.11
N PHE A 279 -9.13 -15.62 -2.32
CA PHE A 279 -10.51 -16.02 -2.66
C PHE A 279 -10.98 -17.25 -1.87
N SER A 280 -10.07 -18.17 -1.53
CA SER A 280 -10.38 -19.31 -0.66
C SER A 280 -10.80 -18.90 0.76
N THR A 281 -10.48 -17.67 1.20
CA THR A 281 -10.97 -17.14 2.48
C THR A 281 -12.47 -16.82 2.46
N GLY A 282 -13.07 -16.71 1.26
CA GLY A 282 -14.44 -16.26 1.02
C GLY A 282 -14.55 -14.77 0.67
N TYR A 283 -13.42 -14.04 0.64
CA TYR A 283 -13.39 -12.65 0.22
C TYR A 283 -13.23 -12.53 -1.30
N VAL A 284 -13.90 -11.53 -1.89
CA VAL A 284 -13.77 -11.18 -3.31
C VAL A 284 -13.65 -9.66 -3.48
N TYR A 285 -12.82 -9.22 -4.40
CA TYR A 285 -12.69 -7.80 -4.73
C TYR A 285 -13.99 -7.22 -5.29
N ARG A 286 -14.38 -6.05 -4.82
CA ARG A 286 -15.60 -5.33 -5.22
C ARG A 286 -15.34 -4.17 -6.15
N TYR A 287 -14.13 -3.60 -6.09
CA TYR A 287 -13.78 -2.39 -6.81
C TYR A 287 -12.84 -2.68 -7.97
N GLU A 288 -12.94 -1.88 -9.03
CA GLU A 288 -12.04 -1.96 -10.17
C GLU A 288 -10.91 -0.93 -9.99
N PRO A 289 -9.63 -1.33 -10.05
CA PRO A 289 -8.50 -0.41 -9.84
C PRO A 289 -8.47 0.77 -10.81
N ILE A 290 -8.99 0.59 -12.02
CA ILE A 290 -9.11 1.68 -12.98
C ILE A 290 -9.99 2.83 -12.47
N ASN A 291 -11.01 2.51 -11.67
CA ASN A 291 -11.87 3.52 -11.06
C ASN A 291 -11.09 4.33 -10.01
N ALA A 292 -10.24 3.71 -9.22
CA ALA A 292 -9.34 4.42 -8.31
C ALA A 292 -8.45 5.42 -9.05
N LEU A 293 -7.87 5.02 -10.19
CA LEU A 293 -7.05 5.92 -11.02
C LEU A 293 -7.87 7.08 -11.60
N LYS A 294 -9.11 6.83 -12.03
CA LYS A 294 -10.04 7.87 -12.50
C LYS A 294 -10.41 8.85 -11.38
N GLU A 295 -10.69 8.35 -10.19
CA GLU A 295 -10.96 9.16 -8.98
C GLU A 295 -9.75 10.02 -8.59
N MET A 296 -8.55 9.43 -8.62
CA MET A 296 -7.30 10.15 -8.37
C MET A 296 -7.07 11.27 -9.38
N LEU A 297 -7.36 11.04 -10.67
CA LEU A 297 -7.27 12.06 -11.72
C LEU A 297 -8.28 13.19 -11.49
N ASN A 298 -9.52 12.87 -11.14
CA ASN A 298 -10.55 13.85 -10.81
C ASN A 298 -10.15 14.71 -9.61
N TYR A 299 -9.66 14.09 -8.55
CA TYR A 299 -9.12 14.78 -7.36
C TYR A 299 -7.95 15.72 -7.71
N PHE A 300 -7.02 15.24 -8.54
CA PHE A 300 -5.90 16.05 -9.01
C PHE A 300 -6.38 17.31 -9.77
N LYS A 301 -7.35 17.16 -10.70
CA LYS A 301 -7.91 18.27 -11.46
C LYS A 301 -8.65 19.29 -10.59
N GLN A 302 -9.38 18.84 -9.56
CA GLN A 302 -10.10 19.72 -8.63
C GLN A 302 -9.14 20.58 -7.82
N ASN A 303 -8.09 19.97 -7.25
CA ASN A 303 -7.12 20.68 -6.41
C ASN A 303 -6.26 21.67 -7.19
N ASN A 304 -5.91 21.37 -8.45
CA ASN A 304 -5.17 22.32 -9.27
C ASN A 304 -6.02 23.54 -9.68
N LYS A 305 -7.31 23.36 -9.96
CA LYS A 305 -8.22 24.48 -10.24
C LYS A 305 -8.39 25.43 -9.05
N THR A 306 -8.28 24.91 -7.84
CA THR A 306 -8.36 25.73 -6.60
C THR A 306 -7.06 26.50 -6.36
N ALA A 307 -5.91 25.91 -6.71
CA ALA A 307 -4.61 26.55 -6.58
C ALA A 307 -4.36 27.66 -7.63
N GLU A 308 -5.01 27.61 -8.80
CA GLU A 308 -4.94 28.65 -9.84
C GLU A 308 -5.87 29.84 -9.57
N LYS A 309 -6.81 29.70 -8.59
CA LYS A 309 -7.77 30.76 -8.24
C LYS A 309 -7.40 31.57 -6.99
N ASN A 310 -6.37 31.13 -6.26
CA ASN A 310 -5.78 31.82 -5.11
C ASN A 310 -4.39 32.36 -5.45
#